data_e6de59e262e9db95fc10a216d65fb47d
#
_entry.id   e6de59e262e9db95fc10a216d65fb47d
#
_cell.length_a   1.000
_cell.length_b   1.000
_cell.length_c   1.000
_cell.angle_alpha   90.00
_cell.angle_beta   90.00
_cell.angle_gamma   90.00
#
_symmetry.space_group_name_H-M   'P 1'
#
loop_
_entity.id
_entity.type
_entity.pdbx_description
1 polymer ?
#
loop_
_entity_poly.entity_id
_entity_poly.type
_entity_poly.pdbx_seq_one_letter_code
_entity_poly.pdbx_strand_id
1 'polypeptide(L)'
;MKVGDDFDYDLLTYGEGGIYSSVADMFKWDRALYTDQLVKRSTLEEAFTRGKLNDGSLINYGFGWAISESAGETVYSHAGRYGGFNTYIKRLPKEQSTIIFLTNHDFKNMGAIGNALVGVLYDQPYTLPKLSVAELIYQTYRRSGIRAAVRQYQSLKQRNDSAYDLSESELNELGYQLMAKNKMPDALAILKLNAEAFPTSWNVYDGLGEAYMKSGNRELAIENYKKSLKMNPGNSNAADMLKKLGAQ
;
A
#
# COMPACT_ATOMS: atom_id res chain seq x y z
N MET A 1 -21.51 3.98 -4.58
CA MET A 1 -20.44 3.01 -4.33
C MET A 1 -21.14 1.69 -3.96
N LYS A 2 -21.06 0.64 -4.79
CA LYS A 2 -21.48 -0.68 -4.37
C LYS A 2 -20.38 -1.20 -3.47
N VAL A 3 -20.68 -1.47 -2.21
CA VAL A 3 -19.84 -2.32 -1.36
C VAL A 3 -19.76 -3.64 -2.12
N GLY A 4 -18.56 -4.06 -2.53
CA GLY A 4 -18.39 -5.33 -3.22
C GLY A 4 -18.88 -6.45 -2.32
N ASP A 5 -19.42 -7.51 -2.92
CA ASP A 5 -19.89 -8.71 -2.23
C ASP A 5 -18.75 -9.53 -1.57
N ASP A 6 -17.54 -8.97 -1.50
CA ASP A 6 -16.33 -9.59 -0.94
C ASP A 6 -16.09 -9.22 0.54
N PHE A 7 -17.14 -8.86 1.28
CA PHE A 7 -17.03 -8.65 2.72
C PHE A 7 -17.07 -10.00 3.42
N ASP A 8 -15.92 -10.62 3.56
CA ASP A 8 -15.79 -11.87 4.30
C ASP A 8 -15.82 -11.58 5.81
N TYR A 9 -17.04 -11.70 6.37
CA TYR A 9 -17.28 -11.52 7.80
C TYR A 9 -16.56 -12.57 8.67
N ASP A 10 -16.12 -13.68 8.08
CA ASP A 10 -15.42 -14.76 8.78
C ASP A 10 -13.94 -14.44 9.05
N LEU A 11 -13.38 -13.38 8.43
CA LEU A 11 -12.02 -12.89 8.66
C LEU A 11 -11.93 -11.81 9.75
N LEU A 12 -12.99 -11.58 10.54
CA LEU A 12 -12.94 -10.67 11.69
C LEU A 12 -12.04 -11.27 12.78
N THR A 13 -10.80 -10.82 12.81
CA THR A 13 -9.90 -11.05 13.93
C THR A 13 -10.30 -10.14 15.09
N TYR A 14 -10.71 -10.74 16.20
CA TYR A 14 -11.10 -9.99 17.41
C TYR A 14 -9.84 -9.58 18.17
N GLY A 15 -9.82 -8.31 18.62
CA GLY A 15 -8.76 -7.77 19.46
C GLY A 15 -7.79 -6.84 18.74
N GLU A 16 -7.42 -7.14 17.50
CA GLU A 16 -6.57 -6.25 16.69
C GLU A 16 -7.35 -5.31 15.77
N GLY A 17 -8.61 -5.63 15.47
CA GLY A 17 -9.43 -4.89 14.51
C GLY A 17 -10.92 -5.11 14.70
N GLY A 18 -11.71 -4.76 13.65
CA GLY A 18 -13.16 -4.92 13.66
C GLY A 18 -13.93 -3.84 14.43
N ILE A 19 -13.26 -2.79 14.92
CA ILE A 19 -13.90 -1.68 15.61
C ILE A 19 -14.32 -0.61 14.60
N TYR A 20 -15.57 -0.22 14.64
CA TYR A 20 -16.12 0.90 13.90
C TYR A 20 -16.24 2.11 14.81
N SER A 21 -15.75 3.28 14.36
CA SER A 21 -15.75 4.50 15.17
C SER A 21 -15.92 5.75 14.30
N SER A 22 -16.10 6.89 14.95
CA SER A 22 -16.05 8.21 14.35
C SER A 22 -14.77 8.94 14.74
N VAL A 23 -14.37 9.96 13.96
CA VAL A 23 -13.23 10.83 14.31
C VAL A 23 -13.44 11.46 15.72
N ALA A 24 -14.67 11.85 16.02
CA ALA A 24 -15.01 12.45 17.33
C ALA A 24 -14.82 11.49 18.48
N ASP A 25 -15.23 10.23 18.33
CA ASP A 25 -15.08 9.23 19.39
C ASP A 25 -13.63 8.73 19.50
N MET A 26 -12.92 8.60 18.38
CA MET A 26 -11.47 8.36 18.38
C MET A 26 -10.71 9.48 19.11
N PHE A 27 -11.13 10.73 18.96
CA PHE A 27 -10.53 11.83 19.69
C PHE A 27 -10.81 11.75 21.19
N LYS A 28 -12.05 11.42 21.60
CA LYS A 28 -12.37 11.19 23.04
C LYS A 28 -11.52 10.05 23.60
N TRP A 29 -11.39 8.95 22.86
CA TRP A 29 -10.54 7.82 23.25
C TRP A 29 -9.08 8.26 23.41
N ASP A 30 -8.54 9.02 22.46
CA ASP A 30 -7.18 9.57 22.56
C ASP A 30 -7.00 10.44 23.80
N ARG A 31 -7.97 11.31 24.12
CA ARG A 31 -7.93 12.12 25.35
C ARG A 31 -7.93 11.26 26.61
N ALA A 32 -8.69 10.18 26.64
CA ALA A 32 -8.72 9.24 27.76
C ALA A 32 -7.37 8.52 28.00
N LEU A 33 -6.54 8.37 26.96
CA LEU A 33 -5.18 7.82 27.09
C LEU A 33 -4.19 8.74 27.84
N TYR A 34 -4.55 9.97 28.16
CA TYR A 34 -3.79 10.85 29.05
C TYR A 34 -4.21 10.73 30.52
N THR A 35 -5.14 9.83 30.81
CA THR A 35 -5.74 9.62 32.16
C THR A 35 -5.67 8.12 32.51
N ASP A 36 -6.08 7.78 33.73
CA ASP A 36 -6.21 6.40 34.19
C ASP A 36 -7.62 5.79 33.91
N GLN A 37 -8.45 6.45 33.09
CA GLN A 37 -9.85 6.02 32.84
C GLN A 37 -9.96 4.68 32.10
N LEU A 38 -9.09 4.40 31.15
CA LEU A 38 -9.13 3.18 30.34
C LEU A 38 -8.24 2.10 30.94
N VAL A 39 -6.99 2.43 31.17
CA VAL A 39 -5.97 1.56 31.77
C VAL A 39 -5.02 2.40 32.61
N LYS A 40 -4.32 1.77 33.55
CA LYS A 40 -3.32 2.46 34.39
C LYS A 40 -2.21 3.07 33.54
N ARG A 41 -1.70 4.21 33.96
CA ARG A 41 -0.63 4.91 33.24
C ARG A 41 0.60 4.05 33.04
N SER A 42 0.98 3.21 34.01
CA SER A 42 2.09 2.27 33.88
C SER A 42 1.90 1.28 32.70
N THR A 43 0.68 0.81 32.47
CA THR A 43 0.34 -0.06 31.34
C THR A 43 0.45 0.67 29.99
N LEU A 44 0.05 1.97 29.98
CA LEU A 44 0.24 2.80 28.78
C LEU A 44 1.71 3.07 28.48
N GLU A 45 2.55 3.27 29.51
CA GLU A 45 3.99 3.43 29.36
C GLU A 45 4.63 2.18 28.75
N GLU A 46 4.19 0.98 29.17
CA GLU A 46 4.61 -0.27 28.52
C GLU A 46 4.16 -0.32 27.05
N ALA A 47 2.92 0.05 26.75
CA ALA A 47 2.37 0.05 25.41
C ALA A 47 3.13 1.01 24.46
N PHE A 48 3.66 2.10 25.00
CA PHE A 48 4.45 3.09 24.27
C PHE A 48 5.98 2.83 24.31
N THR A 49 6.39 1.69 24.83
CA THR A 49 7.81 1.29 24.88
C THR A 49 8.14 0.39 23.69
N ARG A 50 9.32 0.60 23.10
CA ARG A 50 9.82 -0.23 22.00
C ARG A 50 9.96 -1.69 22.42
N GLY A 51 9.40 -2.59 21.64
CA GLY A 51 9.56 -4.01 21.84
C GLY A 51 11.02 -4.45 21.66
N LYS A 52 11.41 -5.50 22.37
CA LYS A 52 12.75 -6.09 22.30
C LYS A 52 12.65 -7.52 21.78
N LEU A 53 13.45 -7.83 20.75
CA LEU A 53 13.56 -9.18 20.20
C LEU A 53 14.47 -10.06 21.05
N ASN A 54 14.45 -11.38 20.79
CA ASN A 54 15.26 -12.37 21.54
C ASN A 54 16.78 -12.15 21.40
N ASP A 55 17.22 -11.54 20.31
CA ASP A 55 18.60 -11.16 20.07
C ASP A 55 19.01 -9.86 20.78
N GLY A 56 18.07 -9.24 21.48
CA GLY A 56 18.28 -7.97 22.20
C GLY A 56 18.05 -6.71 21.39
N SER A 57 17.80 -6.82 20.07
CA SER A 57 17.51 -5.66 19.22
C SER A 57 16.14 -5.05 19.52
N LEU A 58 16.05 -3.71 19.39
CA LEU A 58 14.79 -2.99 19.60
C LEU A 58 14.04 -2.84 18.27
N ILE A 59 12.73 -3.03 18.33
CA ILE A 59 11.83 -2.72 17.23
C ILE A 59 11.10 -1.40 17.50
N ASN A 60 10.79 -0.66 16.44
CA ASN A 60 10.05 0.60 16.54
C ASN A 60 8.53 0.37 16.65
N TYR A 61 8.13 -0.55 17.53
CA TYR A 61 6.74 -0.92 17.74
C TYR A 61 6.53 -1.34 19.20
N GLY A 62 5.46 -0.85 19.81
CA GLY A 62 5.02 -1.22 21.14
C GLY A 62 3.74 -2.08 21.09
N PHE A 63 2.84 -1.96 22.07
CA PHE A 63 1.58 -2.70 22.05
C PHE A 63 0.55 -1.97 21.18
N GLY A 64 0.52 -2.32 19.86
CA GLY A 64 -0.37 -1.69 18.90
C GLY A 64 0.06 -0.29 18.42
N TRP A 65 1.29 0.17 18.71
CA TRP A 65 1.78 1.49 18.34
C TRP A 65 3.11 1.42 17.60
N ALA A 66 3.15 1.97 16.40
CA ALA A 66 4.41 2.33 15.76
C ALA A 66 5.01 3.55 16.46
N ILE A 67 6.30 3.48 16.78
CA ILE A 67 7.04 4.47 17.55
C ILE A 67 8.07 5.12 16.65
N SER A 68 8.03 6.44 16.50
CA SER A 68 8.97 7.18 15.64
C SER A 68 9.22 8.58 16.21
N GLU A 69 10.19 9.28 15.62
CA GLU A 69 10.45 10.68 15.93
C GLU A 69 9.82 11.59 14.87
N SER A 70 9.16 12.65 15.30
CA SER A 70 8.57 13.67 14.42
C SER A 70 8.44 14.98 15.19
N ALA A 71 8.70 16.12 14.54
CA ALA A 71 8.62 17.45 15.13
C ALA A 71 9.41 17.62 16.46
N GLY A 72 10.51 16.89 16.62
CA GLY A 72 11.37 16.95 17.82
C GLY A 72 10.81 16.24 19.05
N GLU A 73 9.86 15.31 18.85
CA GLU A 73 9.32 14.46 19.91
C GLU A 73 9.08 13.01 19.44
N THR A 74 9.01 12.09 20.39
CA THR A 74 8.57 10.72 20.13
C THR A 74 7.06 10.72 19.89
N VAL A 75 6.65 10.15 18.76
CA VAL A 75 5.25 10.08 18.34
C VAL A 75 4.81 8.63 18.20
N TYR A 76 3.53 8.41 18.43
CA TYR A 76 2.89 7.10 18.39
C TYR A 76 1.83 7.10 17.31
N SER A 77 1.86 6.12 16.41
CA SER A 77 0.90 6.06 15.31
C SER A 77 0.45 4.64 15.01
N HIS A 78 -0.72 4.51 14.45
CA HIS A 78 -1.17 3.27 13.85
C HIS A 78 -2.06 3.53 12.63
N ALA A 79 -1.97 2.65 11.65
CA ALA A 79 -2.85 2.64 10.49
C ALA A 79 -3.78 1.42 10.58
N GLY A 80 -4.99 1.55 10.07
CA GLY A 80 -5.92 0.44 9.90
C GLY A 80 -6.38 0.34 8.46
N ARG A 81 -6.58 -0.89 7.99
CA ARG A 81 -7.12 -1.15 6.65
C ARG A 81 -8.08 -2.33 6.72
N TYR A 82 -9.33 -2.11 6.34
CA TYR A 82 -10.33 -3.15 6.29
C TYR A 82 -11.44 -2.83 5.30
N GLY A 83 -11.76 -3.76 4.40
CA GLY A 83 -12.91 -3.67 3.51
C GLY A 83 -13.01 -2.40 2.65
N GLY A 84 -11.86 -1.82 2.22
CA GLY A 84 -11.81 -0.58 1.45
C GLY A 84 -11.83 0.69 2.31
N PHE A 85 -11.79 0.54 3.64
CA PHE A 85 -11.60 1.64 4.58
C PHE A 85 -10.15 1.70 5.04
N ASN A 86 -9.59 2.89 5.06
CA ASN A 86 -8.29 3.15 5.66
C ASN A 86 -8.44 4.15 6.79
N THR A 87 -7.74 3.91 7.87
CA THR A 87 -7.78 4.72 9.08
C THR A 87 -6.37 5.04 9.54
N TYR A 88 -6.21 6.15 10.22
CA TYR A 88 -4.92 6.54 10.76
C TYR A 88 -5.10 7.38 12.01
N ILE A 89 -4.26 7.09 13.00
CA ILE A 89 -4.08 7.94 14.17
C ILE A 89 -2.58 8.20 14.36
N LYS A 90 -2.23 9.44 14.68
CA LYS A 90 -0.88 9.83 15.09
C LYS A 90 -0.97 10.78 16.28
N ARG A 91 -0.36 10.39 17.38
CA ARG A 91 -0.31 11.12 18.64
C ARG A 91 1.03 11.85 18.75
N LEU A 92 0.97 13.13 19.13
CA LEU A 92 2.08 13.99 19.47
C LEU A 92 1.93 14.37 20.94
N PRO A 93 2.48 13.56 21.88
CA PRO A 93 2.13 13.64 23.29
C PRO A 93 2.57 14.93 23.97
N LYS A 94 3.71 15.51 23.55
CA LYS A 94 4.28 16.72 24.15
C LYS A 94 3.33 17.91 24.09
N GLU A 95 2.69 18.10 22.92
CA GLU A 95 1.71 19.18 22.72
C GLU A 95 0.27 18.67 22.89
N GLN A 96 0.11 17.40 23.31
CA GLN A 96 -1.18 16.74 23.41
C GLN A 96 -2.01 16.88 22.10
N SER A 97 -1.34 16.89 20.97
CA SER A 97 -1.97 16.97 19.65
C SER A 97 -2.18 15.58 19.08
N THR A 98 -3.22 15.43 18.27
CA THR A 98 -3.53 14.16 17.62
C THR A 98 -4.08 14.39 16.24
N ILE A 99 -3.54 13.65 15.26
CA ILE A 99 -4.03 13.60 13.90
C ILE A 99 -4.83 12.31 13.75
N ILE A 100 -6.09 12.43 13.39
CA ILE A 100 -6.99 11.31 13.13
C ILE A 100 -7.65 11.54 11.78
N PHE A 101 -7.58 10.55 10.89
CA PHE A 101 -8.40 10.57 9.70
C PHE A 101 -8.90 9.18 9.33
N LEU A 102 -10.13 9.16 8.83
CA LEU A 102 -10.84 7.96 8.39
C LEU A 102 -11.25 8.20 6.94
N THR A 103 -11.00 7.23 6.08
CA THR A 103 -11.35 7.32 4.67
C THR A 103 -11.90 5.99 4.14
N ASN A 104 -12.77 6.09 3.15
CA ASN A 104 -13.27 4.95 2.37
C ASN A 104 -12.52 4.81 1.03
N HIS A 105 -11.32 5.37 0.95
CA HIS A 105 -10.43 5.26 -0.20
C HIS A 105 -9.19 4.46 0.19
N ASP A 106 -8.75 3.59 -0.71
CA ASP A 106 -7.59 2.72 -0.48
C ASP A 106 -6.28 3.47 -0.76
N PHE A 107 -5.86 4.30 0.20
CA PHE A 107 -4.54 4.94 0.18
C PHE A 107 -3.47 4.02 0.73
N LYS A 108 -2.38 3.84 -0.02
CA LYS A 108 -1.26 2.99 0.39
C LYS A 108 -0.35 3.64 1.44
N ASN A 109 -0.28 4.96 1.48
CA ASN A 109 0.71 5.67 2.30
C ASN A 109 0.05 6.64 3.29
N MET A 110 -0.72 6.08 4.22
CA MET A 110 -1.38 6.83 5.30
C MET A 110 -0.38 7.60 6.16
N GLY A 111 0.80 7.01 6.39
CA GLY A 111 1.88 7.65 7.15
C GLY A 111 2.40 8.93 6.50
N ALA A 112 2.52 8.97 5.18
CA ALA A 112 2.95 10.17 4.46
C ALA A 112 1.93 11.32 4.60
N ILE A 113 0.63 11.00 4.55
CA ILE A 113 -0.44 11.97 4.81
C ILE A 113 -0.33 12.49 6.25
N GLY A 114 -0.18 11.59 7.23
CA GLY A 114 0.02 11.95 8.62
C GLY A 114 1.23 12.86 8.84
N ASN A 115 2.36 12.57 8.18
CA ASN A 115 3.56 13.41 8.26
C ASN A 115 3.36 14.79 7.61
N ALA A 116 2.69 14.86 6.48
CA ALA A 116 2.35 16.14 5.85
C ALA A 116 1.46 17.00 6.76
N LEU A 117 0.45 16.38 7.41
CA LEU A 117 -0.40 17.06 8.37
C LEU A 117 0.36 17.55 9.61
N VAL A 118 1.38 16.81 10.10
CA VAL A 118 2.30 17.30 11.13
C VAL A 118 3.04 18.54 10.65
N GLY A 119 3.58 18.52 9.44
CA GLY A 119 4.25 19.69 8.85
C GLY A 119 3.34 20.92 8.83
N VAL A 120 2.08 20.76 8.40
CA VAL A 120 1.09 21.83 8.43
C VAL A 120 0.79 22.31 9.86
N LEU A 121 0.63 21.39 10.81
CA LEU A 121 0.30 21.72 12.21
C LEU A 121 1.39 22.53 12.90
N TYR A 122 2.67 22.26 12.58
CA TYR A 122 3.83 22.87 13.23
C TYR A 122 4.56 23.90 12.35
N ASP A 123 3.95 24.30 11.25
CA ASP A 123 4.57 25.22 10.27
C ASP A 123 5.99 24.77 9.83
N GLN A 124 6.13 23.47 9.60
CA GLN A 124 7.37 22.83 9.16
C GLN A 124 7.27 22.45 7.67
N PRO A 125 8.41 22.37 6.97
CA PRO A 125 8.43 21.86 5.60
C PRO A 125 7.79 20.47 5.53
N TYR A 126 6.93 20.26 4.55
CA TYR A 126 6.28 18.98 4.31
C TYR A 126 6.24 18.63 2.82
N THR A 127 6.12 17.35 2.55
CA THR A 127 5.94 16.83 1.19
C THR A 127 4.57 16.16 1.10
N LEU A 128 3.77 16.58 0.14
CA LEU A 128 2.51 15.88 -0.13
C LEU A 128 2.79 14.50 -0.72
N PRO A 129 2.05 13.47 -0.30
CA PRO A 129 2.14 12.17 -0.94
C PRO A 129 1.70 12.29 -2.41
N LYS A 130 2.41 11.58 -3.28
CA LYS A 130 2.05 11.52 -4.69
C LYS A 130 0.70 10.82 -4.87
N LEU A 131 -0.05 11.27 -5.87
CA LEU A 131 -1.30 10.63 -6.27
C LEU A 131 -1.00 9.31 -6.99
N SER A 132 -1.86 8.32 -6.81
CA SER A 132 -1.74 7.06 -7.54
C SER A 132 -2.02 7.27 -9.04
N VAL A 133 -1.04 6.94 -9.88
CA VAL A 133 -1.25 6.95 -11.32
C VAL A 133 -2.14 5.77 -11.75
N ALA A 134 -2.07 4.64 -11.03
CA ALA A 134 -2.93 3.49 -11.30
C ALA A 134 -4.42 3.87 -11.19
N GLU A 135 -4.81 4.60 -10.15
CA GLU A 135 -6.18 5.07 -9.98
C GLU A 135 -6.60 6.00 -11.12
N LEU A 136 -5.77 6.98 -11.47
CA LEU A 136 -6.05 7.92 -12.56
C LEU A 136 -6.26 7.21 -13.89
N ILE A 137 -5.33 6.33 -14.28
CA ILE A 137 -5.42 5.62 -15.57
C ILE A 137 -6.54 4.57 -15.56
N TYR A 138 -6.88 3.98 -14.39
CA TYR A 138 -8.03 3.11 -14.26
C TYR A 138 -9.35 3.84 -14.49
N GLN A 139 -9.50 5.07 -13.96
CA GLN A 139 -10.66 5.91 -14.24
C GLN A 139 -10.76 6.23 -15.74
N THR A 140 -9.65 6.53 -16.41
CA THR A 140 -9.61 6.74 -17.85
C THR A 140 -9.92 5.47 -18.63
N TYR A 141 -9.40 4.33 -18.19
CA TYR A 141 -9.75 3.02 -18.73
C TYR A 141 -11.26 2.78 -18.70
N ARG A 142 -11.90 3.04 -17.57
CA ARG A 142 -13.35 2.85 -17.43
C ARG A 142 -14.19 3.74 -18.34
N ARG A 143 -13.70 4.96 -18.65
CA ARG A 143 -14.42 5.95 -19.46
C ARG A 143 -14.12 5.80 -20.95
N SER A 144 -12.90 5.49 -21.32
CA SER A 144 -12.38 5.64 -22.67
C SER A 144 -11.56 4.44 -23.18
N GLY A 145 -11.52 3.36 -22.40
CA GLY A 145 -10.85 2.11 -22.75
C GLY A 145 -9.34 2.11 -22.59
N ILE A 146 -8.76 0.94 -22.80
CA ILE A 146 -7.35 0.66 -22.49
C ILE A 146 -6.36 1.52 -23.27
N ARG A 147 -6.64 1.81 -24.54
CA ARG A 147 -5.75 2.64 -25.37
C ARG A 147 -5.62 4.07 -24.84
N ALA A 148 -6.70 4.64 -24.28
CA ALA A 148 -6.67 5.96 -23.68
C ALA A 148 -5.88 5.96 -22.36
N ALA A 149 -6.04 4.95 -21.53
CA ALA A 149 -5.29 4.76 -20.28
C ALA A 149 -3.78 4.67 -20.53
N VAL A 150 -3.37 3.85 -21.51
CA VAL A 150 -1.95 3.70 -21.90
C VAL A 150 -1.37 5.04 -22.36
N ARG A 151 -2.05 5.76 -23.26
CA ARG A 151 -1.57 7.08 -23.72
C ARG A 151 -1.47 8.09 -22.58
N GLN A 152 -2.39 8.06 -21.63
CA GLN A 152 -2.35 8.97 -20.48
C GLN A 152 -1.12 8.71 -19.62
N TYR A 153 -0.83 7.45 -19.28
CA TYR A 153 0.38 7.11 -18.54
C TYR A 153 1.65 7.55 -19.28
N GLN A 154 1.76 7.23 -20.57
CA GLN A 154 2.90 7.61 -21.38
C GLN A 154 3.12 9.14 -21.39
N SER A 155 2.06 9.91 -21.51
CA SER A 155 2.11 11.39 -21.44
C SER A 155 2.60 11.89 -20.07
N LEU A 156 2.11 11.32 -18.97
CA LEU A 156 2.55 11.67 -17.61
C LEU A 156 4.03 11.30 -17.41
N LYS A 157 4.43 10.12 -17.85
CA LYS A 157 5.82 9.64 -17.76
C LYS A 157 6.78 10.53 -18.56
N GLN A 158 6.40 10.91 -19.77
CA GLN A 158 7.20 11.80 -20.63
C GLN A 158 7.41 13.19 -20.02
N ARG A 159 6.38 13.73 -19.34
CA ARG A 159 6.47 15.03 -18.66
C ARG A 159 7.13 14.93 -17.29
N ASN A 160 7.45 13.74 -16.82
CA ASN A 160 7.93 13.48 -15.47
C ASN A 160 7.06 14.16 -14.40
N ASP A 161 5.75 13.99 -14.50
CA ASP A 161 4.76 14.66 -13.66
C ASP A 161 4.92 14.28 -12.20
N SER A 162 5.46 15.19 -11.40
CA SER A 162 5.82 14.94 -10.00
C SER A 162 4.62 14.77 -9.06
N ALA A 163 3.42 15.15 -9.50
CA ALA A 163 2.20 15.00 -8.71
C ALA A 163 1.77 13.53 -8.58
N TYR A 164 2.23 12.66 -9.49
CA TYR A 164 1.84 11.26 -9.54
C TYR A 164 2.99 10.33 -9.17
N ASP A 165 2.65 9.23 -8.51
CA ASP A 165 3.54 8.08 -8.38
C ASP A 165 3.53 7.30 -9.70
N LEU A 166 4.61 7.46 -10.46
CA LEU A 166 4.80 6.80 -11.76
C LEU A 166 5.64 5.52 -11.62
N SER A 167 5.73 4.94 -10.42
CA SER A 167 6.55 3.76 -10.15
C SER A 167 6.01 2.49 -10.81
N GLU A 168 6.87 1.51 -10.93
CA GLU A 168 6.57 0.17 -11.43
C GLU A 168 5.40 -0.48 -10.69
N SER A 169 5.36 -0.33 -9.37
CA SER A 169 4.34 -0.94 -8.51
C SER A 169 2.92 -0.50 -8.85
N GLU A 170 2.74 0.73 -9.31
CA GLU A 170 1.44 1.27 -9.70
C GLU A 170 0.86 0.53 -10.92
N LEU A 171 1.66 0.36 -11.97
CA LEU A 171 1.22 -0.38 -13.16
C LEU A 171 1.09 -1.89 -12.89
N ASN A 172 1.98 -2.42 -12.05
CA ASN A 172 1.91 -3.82 -11.66
C ASN A 172 0.58 -4.14 -10.96
N GLU A 173 0.22 -3.33 -9.96
CA GLU A 173 -1.04 -3.50 -9.24
C GLU A 173 -2.26 -3.38 -10.15
N LEU A 174 -2.30 -2.37 -11.02
CA LEU A 174 -3.39 -2.22 -11.97
C LEU A 174 -3.51 -3.44 -12.91
N GLY A 175 -2.38 -3.97 -13.37
CA GLY A 175 -2.34 -5.20 -14.17
C GLY A 175 -2.98 -6.38 -13.43
N TYR A 176 -2.59 -6.60 -12.17
CA TYR A 176 -3.15 -7.65 -11.33
C TYR A 176 -4.63 -7.44 -11.00
N GLN A 177 -5.05 -6.21 -10.73
CA GLN A 177 -6.47 -5.89 -10.53
C GLN A 177 -7.32 -6.21 -11.77
N LEU A 178 -6.82 -5.93 -12.97
CA LEU A 178 -7.51 -6.26 -14.21
C LEU A 178 -7.54 -7.78 -14.46
N MET A 179 -6.47 -8.50 -14.11
CA MET A 179 -6.47 -9.97 -14.15
C MET A 179 -7.52 -10.56 -13.22
N ALA A 180 -7.60 -10.09 -11.98
CA ALA A 180 -8.59 -10.54 -10.99
C ALA A 180 -10.04 -10.28 -11.44
N LYS A 181 -10.24 -9.23 -12.23
CA LYS A 181 -11.54 -8.90 -12.86
C LYS A 181 -11.79 -9.63 -14.19
N ASN A 182 -10.99 -10.65 -14.54
CA ASN A 182 -11.08 -11.40 -15.81
C ASN A 182 -10.96 -10.51 -17.06
N LYS A 183 -10.23 -9.38 -16.98
CA LYS A 183 -9.94 -8.47 -18.08
C LYS A 183 -8.54 -8.72 -18.63
N MET A 184 -8.25 -9.97 -19.01
CA MET A 184 -6.92 -10.43 -19.39
C MET A 184 -6.27 -9.64 -20.54
N PRO A 185 -6.96 -9.30 -21.66
CA PRO A 185 -6.35 -8.50 -22.73
C PRO A 185 -5.91 -7.11 -22.24
N ASP A 186 -6.71 -6.48 -21.37
CA ASP A 186 -6.41 -5.14 -20.81
C ASP A 186 -5.29 -5.23 -19.77
N ALA A 187 -5.28 -6.28 -18.95
CA ALA A 187 -4.21 -6.57 -17.98
C ALA A 187 -2.86 -6.72 -18.71
N LEU A 188 -2.82 -7.51 -19.78
CA LEU A 188 -1.62 -7.68 -20.60
C LEU A 188 -1.16 -6.35 -21.21
N ALA A 189 -2.06 -5.47 -21.61
CA ALA A 189 -1.70 -4.15 -22.13
C ALA A 189 -1.00 -3.29 -21.07
N ILE A 190 -1.50 -3.30 -19.83
CA ILE A 190 -0.88 -2.57 -18.69
C ILE A 190 0.45 -3.20 -18.28
N LEU A 191 0.53 -4.52 -18.18
CA LEU A 191 1.79 -5.18 -17.78
C LEU A 191 2.88 -5.05 -18.87
N LYS A 192 2.51 -5.02 -20.16
CA LYS A 192 3.45 -4.67 -21.24
C LYS A 192 3.95 -3.24 -21.11
N LEU A 193 3.04 -2.29 -20.88
CA LEU A 193 3.40 -0.89 -20.60
C LEU A 193 4.35 -0.78 -19.41
N ASN A 194 4.17 -1.60 -18.37
CA ASN A 194 5.06 -1.67 -17.21
C ASN A 194 6.46 -2.14 -17.63
N ALA A 195 6.55 -3.22 -18.40
CA ALA A 195 7.84 -3.72 -18.90
C ALA A 195 8.55 -2.75 -19.84
N GLU A 196 7.81 -1.99 -20.65
CA GLU A 196 8.35 -0.90 -21.49
C GLU A 196 8.88 0.27 -20.63
N ALA A 197 8.17 0.62 -19.56
CA ALA A 197 8.52 1.74 -18.68
C ALA A 197 9.69 1.40 -17.72
N PHE A 198 9.87 0.11 -17.37
CA PHE A 198 10.86 -0.37 -16.42
C PHE A 198 11.62 -1.62 -16.93
N PRO A 199 12.31 -1.50 -18.08
CA PRO A 199 12.92 -2.65 -18.77
C PRO A 199 14.05 -3.32 -17.99
N THR A 200 14.57 -2.69 -16.94
CA THR A 200 15.63 -3.20 -16.06
C THR A 200 15.12 -3.90 -14.81
N SER A 201 13.80 -3.91 -14.56
CA SER A 201 13.20 -4.64 -13.45
C SER A 201 12.87 -6.08 -13.85
N TRP A 202 13.32 -7.03 -13.04
CA TRP A 202 12.97 -8.45 -13.21
C TRP A 202 11.49 -8.71 -12.92
N ASN A 203 10.90 -7.94 -12.00
CA ASN A 203 9.54 -8.12 -11.53
C ASN A 203 8.48 -7.88 -12.61
N VAL A 204 8.73 -6.95 -13.55
CA VAL A 204 7.80 -6.70 -14.66
C VAL A 204 7.70 -7.89 -15.61
N TYR A 205 8.80 -8.64 -15.76
CA TYR A 205 8.81 -9.86 -16.58
C TYR A 205 8.21 -11.05 -15.84
N ASP A 206 8.34 -11.10 -14.53
CA ASP A 206 7.63 -12.09 -13.70
C ASP A 206 6.11 -11.91 -13.82
N GLY A 207 5.60 -10.70 -13.65
CA GLY A 207 4.19 -10.37 -13.81
C GLY A 207 3.66 -10.64 -15.23
N LEU A 208 4.45 -10.33 -16.28
CA LEU A 208 4.10 -10.69 -17.65
C LEU A 208 4.05 -12.21 -17.85
N GLY A 209 5.00 -12.93 -17.28
CA GLY A 209 5.04 -14.40 -17.31
C GLY A 209 3.76 -14.99 -16.73
N GLU A 210 3.31 -14.49 -15.58
CA GLU A 210 2.08 -14.90 -14.94
C GLU A 210 0.84 -14.59 -15.79
N ALA A 211 0.75 -13.39 -16.33
CA ALA A 211 -0.38 -12.99 -17.17
C ALA A 211 -0.46 -13.84 -18.45
N TYR A 212 0.67 -14.11 -19.10
CA TYR A 212 0.70 -14.99 -20.26
C TYR A 212 0.35 -16.43 -19.91
N MET A 213 0.85 -16.96 -18.79
CA MET A 213 0.49 -18.28 -18.32
C MET A 213 -1.03 -18.40 -18.07
N LYS A 214 -1.64 -17.42 -17.37
CA LYS A 214 -3.09 -17.38 -17.13
C LYS A 214 -3.91 -17.19 -18.41
N SER A 215 -3.35 -16.55 -19.43
CA SER A 215 -4.00 -16.40 -20.74
C SER A 215 -3.83 -17.63 -21.66
N GLY A 216 -3.11 -18.66 -21.23
CA GLY A 216 -2.84 -19.87 -22.00
C GLY A 216 -1.68 -19.72 -23.00
N ASN A 217 -0.97 -18.59 -23.04
CA ASN A 217 0.17 -18.40 -23.92
C ASN A 217 1.46 -18.91 -23.26
N ARG A 218 1.66 -20.24 -23.36
CA ARG A 218 2.78 -20.94 -22.72
C ARG A 218 4.14 -20.44 -23.17
N GLU A 219 4.31 -20.15 -24.45
CA GLU A 219 5.61 -19.74 -25.02
C GLU A 219 6.06 -18.38 -24.45
N LEU A 220 5.18 -17.38 -24.50
CA LEU A 220 5.47 -16.06 -23.93
C LEU A 220 5.60 -16.08 -22.39
N ALA A 221 4.89 -16.97 -21.70
CA ALA A 221 5.08 -17.16 -20.28
C ALA A 221 6.51 -17.64 -19.97
N ILE A 222 6.98 -18.67 -20.66
CA ILE A 222 8.34 -19.21 -20.52
C ILE A 222 9.40 -18.16 -20.82
N GLU A 223 9.24 -17.41 -21.92
CA GLU A 223 10.16 -16.35 -22.30
C GLU A 223 10.32 -15.30 -21.19
N ASN A 224 9.20 -14.81 -20.68
CA ASN A 224 9.20 -13.77 -19.65
C ASN A 224 9.73 -14.28 -18.30
N TYR A 225 9.37 -15.49 -17.86
CA TYR A 225 9.93 -16.07 -16.64
C TYR A 225 11.44 -16.33 -16.77
N LYS A 226 11.94 -16.80 -17.90
CA LYS A 226 13.38 -16.93 -18.15
C LYS A 226 14.09 -15.58 -18.10
N LYS A 227 13.48 -14.52 -18.65
CA LYS A 227 14.03 -13.17 -18.59
C LYS A 227 14.07 -12.65 -17.15
N SER A 228 13.01 -12.83 -16.39
CA SER A 228 12.95 -12.49 -14.97
C SER A 228 14.04 -13.20 -14.17
N LEU A 229 14.16 -14.52 -14.32
CA LEU A 229 15.16 -15.35 -13.63
C LEU A 229 16.61 -15.00 -14.01
N LYS A 230 16.84 -14.65 -15.27
CA LYS A 230 18.16 -14.18 -15.72
C LYS A 230 18.56 -12.87 -15.05
N MET A 231 17.59 -11.96 -14.82
CA MET A 231 17.84 -10.67 -14.17
C MET A 231 17.92 -10.79 -12.65
N ASN A 232 17.17 -11.71 -12.06
CA ASN A 232 17.21 -12.04 -10.64
C ASN A 232 17.25 -13.57 -10.45
N PRO A 233 18.45 -14.17 -10.32
CA PRO A 233 18.59 -15.61 -10.10
C PRO A 233 17.93 -16.11 -8.81
N GLY A 234 17.62 -15.22 -7.86
CA GLY A 234 16.90 -15.53 -6.63
C GLY A 234 15.38 -15.55 -6.76
N ASN A 235 14.81 -15.30 -7.95
CA ASN A 235 13.35 -15.35 -8.16
C ASN A 235 12.84 -16.79 -8.18
N SER A 236 12.50 -17.29 -6.99
CA SER A 236 11.96 -18.66 -6.81
C SER A 236 10.62 -18.86 -7.54
N ASN A 237 9.78 -17.81 -7.62
CA ASN A 237 8.51 -17.90 -8.35
C ASN A 237 8.73 -18.23 -9.83
N ALA A 238 9.61 -17.48 -10.50
CA ALA A 238 9.92 -17.74 -11.91
C ALA A 238 10.51 -19.15 -12.12
N ALA A 239 11.39 -19.62 -11.22
CA ALA A 239 11.96 -20.96 -11.28
C ALA A 239 10.87 -22.03 -11.15
N ASP A 240 9.97 -21.91 -10.20
CA ASP A 240 8.86 -22.83 -9.97
C ASP A 240 7.87 -22.86 -11.14
N MET A 241 7.57 -21.69 -11.71
CA MET A 241 6.68 -21.61 -12.87
C MET A 241 7.31 -22.21 -14.13
N LEU A 242 8.60 -21.99 -14.36
CA LEU A 242 9.33 -22.64 -15.46
C LEU A 242 9.30 -24.17 -15.31
N LYS A 243 9.49 -24.68 -14.10
CA LYS A 243 9.37 -26.12 -13.81
C LYS A 243 7.97 -26.66 -14.13
N LYS A 244 6.92 -25.97 -13.67
CA LYS A 244 5.52 -26.32 -13.99
C LYS A 244 5.22 -26.29 -15.50
N LEU A 245 5.85 -25.38 -16.23
CA LEU A 245 5.74 -25.27 -17.67
C LEU A 245 6.66 -26.24 -18.43
N GLY A 246 7.43 -27.09 -17.76
CA GLY A 246 8.35 -28.04 -18.39
C GLY A 246 9.44 -27.37 -19.23
N ALA A 247 9.97 -26.25 -18.76
CA ALA A 247 10.91 -25.38 -19.48
C ALA A 247 12.16 -25.04 -18.65
N GLN A 248 12.73 -26.05 -18.00
CA GLN A 248 14.01 -25.93 -17.26
C GLN A 248 15.19 -25.66 -18.19
#